data_388154cf44b0424f7e3230d2274dd467
#
_entry.id   388154cf44b0424f7e3230d2274dd467
#
_cell.length_a   1.000
_cell.length_b   1.000
_cell.length_c   1.000
_cell.angle_alpha   90.00
_cell.angle_beta   90.00
_cell.angle_gamma   90.00
#
_symmetry.space_group_name_H-M   'P 1'
#
loop_
_entity.id
_entity.type
_entity.pdbx_description
1 polymer ?
#
loop_
_entity_poly.entity_id
_entity_poly.type
_entity_poly.pdbx_seq_one_letter_code
_entity_poly.pdbx_strand_id
1 'polypeptide(L)'
;MSARTVRGIAVALSTVAVLTLALAAPLWMRGDSWSTIGWAAWPGLLGPNPSTADAIGWLVRTGACATMIFGLLAVPFVVWRMTLGADARVPRLGVPTVALIARGPRGWRAPMRDLPGVLRGAALVLAILALGRPQSVLRGESREERGIDIVLVLDLSGSMRALMDAPSSTLTPGLAPRDPHHRATRLDVAKDVLIDFVRRRRTDRIGVVVFAKQAFVLSPPTLDYALIASLVSKLDLGVIDGSGTAIGDALGTAVARVRRSDARSKAVVLLTDGDSNAGIIAPEYAAHLAQKEGVRTYTIQIGNGDDVDVEVGTDLFGQPVYQRQRFPVNPELLRTIAHDTSGEAFIATDRSGLEKSMHAILDRLEKTKFEARAAEMEDLFPFVLVPAVVLLALEVLARLVLVRRFP
;
A
#
# COMPACT_ATOMS: atom_id res chain seq x y z
N MET A 1 -35.19 44.78 10.66
CA MET A 1 -33.93 44.48 9.92
C MET A 1 -33.74 45.56 8.85
N SER A 2 -32.57 46.13 8.74
CA SER A 2 -32.29 47.10 7.68
C SER A 2 -32.27 46.42 6.31
N ALA A 3 -32.67 47.10 5.22
CA ALA A 3 -32.63 46.56 3.86
C ALA A 3 -31.22 46.07 3.45
N ARG A 4 -30.19 46.66 4.09
CA ARG A 4 -28.78 46.21 3.91
C ARG A 4 -28.51 44.84 4.53
N THR A 5 -29.08 44.56 5.71
CA THR A 5 -28.92 43.26 6.40
C THR A 5 -29.61 42.15 5.60
N VAL A 6 -30.81 42.38 5.09
CA VAL A 6 -31.54 41.42 4.25
C VAL A 6 -30.78 41.11 2.97
N ARG A 7 -30.20 42.12 2.32
CA ARG A 7 -29.38 41.94 1.12
C ARG A 7 -28.10 41.14 1.40
N GLY A 8 -27.42 41.41 2.53
CA GLY A 8 -26.21 40.65 2.91
C GLY A 8 -26.50 39.18 3.14
N ILE A 9 -27.64 38.87 3.80
CA ILE A 9 -28.08 37.47 4.03
C ILE A 9 -28.41 36.78 2.70
N ALA A 10 -29.13 37.48 1.79
CA ALA A 10 -29.47 36.91 0.48
C ALA A 10 -28.22 36.58 -0.36
N VAL A 11 -27.20 37.47 -0.35
CA VAL A 11 -25.92 37.23 -1.03
C VAL A 11 -25.18 36.03 -0.40
N ALA A 12 -25.13 35.94 0.93
CA ALA A 12 -24.50 34.81 1.61
C ALA A 12 -25.19 33.48 1.28
N LEU A 13 -26.52 33.42 1.33
CA LEU A 13 -27.29 32.22 0.98
C LEU A 13 -27.12 31.84 -0.48
N SER A 14 -27.10 32.80 -1.40
CA SER A 14 -26.83 32.54 -2.83
C SER A 14 -25.42 32.00 -3.06
N THR A 15 -24.42 32.50 -2.34
CA THR A 15 -23.04 32.00 -2.41
C THR A 15 -22.94 30.55 -1.95
N VAL A 16 -23.60 30.20 -0.85
CA VAL A 16 -23.68 28.84 -0.34
C VAL A 16 -24.36 27.91 -1.35
N ALA A 17 -25.48 28.33 -1.94
CA ALA A 17 -26.21 27.54 -2.93
C ALA A 17 -25.37 27.27 -4.20
N VAL A 18 -24.67 28.26 -4.72
CA VAL A 18 -23.77 28.11 -5.87
C VAL A 18 -22.60 27.17 -5.52
N LEU A 19 -22.07 27.30 -4.29
CA LEU A 19 -20.96 26.46 -3.83
C LEU A 19 -21.40 25.00 -3.70
N THR A 20 -22.55 24.72 -3.11
CA THR A 20 -23.09 23.36 -2.99
C THR A 20 -23.33 22.72 -4.35
N LEU A 21 -23.88 23.45 -5.30
CA LEU A 21 -24.09 22.97 -6.68
C LEU A 21 -22.74 22.69 -7.38
N ALA A 22 -21.77 23.60 -7.25
CA ALA A 22 -20.47 23.47 -7.89
C ALA A 22 -19.62 22.30 -7.33
N LEU A 23 -19.81 21.95 -6.06
CA LEU A 23 -19.16 20.80 -5.43
C LEU A 23 -19.92 19.49 -5.66
N ALA A 24 -21.25 19.53 -5.57
CA ALA A 24 -22.08 18.33 -5.68
C ALA A 24 -22.08 17.72 -7.09
N ALA A 25 -22.08 18.54 -8.14
CA ALA A 25 -22.16 18.06 -9.51
C ALA A 25 -20.97 17.14 -9.92
N PRO A 26 -19.70 17.53 -9.75
CA PRO A 26 -18.58 16.67 -10.11
C PRO A 26 -18.46 15.43 -9.22
N LEU A 27 -18.83 15.50 -7.94
CA LEU A 27 -18.84 14.35 -7.03
C LEU A 27 -19.95 13.37 -7.38
N TRP A 28 -21.13 13.86 -7.73
CA TRP A 28 -22.25 13.04 -8.16
C TRP A 28 -21.96 12.30 -9.49
N MET A 29 -21.30 12.97 -10.44
CA MET A 29 -20.89 12.35 -11.70
C MET A 29 -19.90 11.19 -11.51
N ARG A 30 -19.12 11.17 -10.43
CA ARG A 30 -18.17 10.11 -10.11
C ARG A 30 -18.75 9.01 -9.22
N GLY A 31 -19.94 9.21 -8.63
CA GLY A 31 -20.51 8.30 -7.65
C GLY A 31 -19.82 8.34 -6.28
N ASP A 32 -18.94 9.32 -6.03
CA ASP A 32 -18.22 9.45 -4.76
C ASP A 32 -19.15 10.02 -3.66
N SER A 33 -19.06 9.42 -2.46
CA SER A 33 -19.73 9.97 -1.28
C SER A 33 -18.78 10.90 -0.50
N TRP A 34 -19.34 11.88 0.21
CA TRP A 34 -18.54 12.79 1.06
C TRP A 34 -17.71 12.07 2.11
N SER A 35 -18.12 10.88 2.54
CA SER A 35 -17.42 10.04 3.50
C SER A 35 -16.13 9.39 2.95
N THR A 36 -15.93 9.36 1.62
CA THR A 36 -14.75 8.79 0.97
C THR A 36 -13.67 9.82 0.65
N ILE A 37 -13.98 11.11 0.84
CA ILE A 37 -13.04 12.20 0.58
C ILE A 37 -12.13 12.38 1.78
N GLY A 38 -10.83 12.10 1.61
CA GLY A 38 -9.78 12.44 2.56
C GLY A 38 -9.15 13.78 2.22
N TRP A 39 -8.66 14.50 3.23
CA TRP A 39 -7.93 15.75 3.05
C TRP A 39 -6.45 15.50 3.35
N ALA A 40 -5.59 15.62 2.36
CA ALA A 40 -4.14 15.40 2.51
C ALA A 40 -3.49 16.33 3.55
N ALA A 41 -4.17 17.46 3.84
CA ALA A 41 -3.74 18.41 4.86
C ALA A 41 -4.14 18.01 6.30
N TRP A 42 -4.91 16.92 6.50
CA TRP A 42 -5.38 16.53 7.84
C TRP A 42 -4.25 15.90 8.67
N PRO A 43 -3.99 16.38 9.91
CA PRO A 43 -2.82 15.97 10.70
C PRO A 43 -2.85 14.53 11.25
N GLY A 44 -3.93 13.79 11.12
CA GLY A 44 -4.11 12.46 11.72
C GLY A 44 -3.52 11.26 10.97
N LEU A 45 -2.85 11.47 9.83
CA LEU A 45 -2.35 10.38 8.96
C LEU A 45 -0.87 10.01 9.19
N LEU A 46 -0.27 10.43 10.32
CA LEU A 46 1.09 10.06 10.67
C LEU A 46 1.10 8.73 11.43
N GLY A 47 1.88 7.77 10.95
CA GLY A 47 2.20 6.54 11.67
C GLY A 47 2.98 6.81 12.96
N PRO A 48 3.11 5.79 13.84
CA PRO A 48 3.65 5.95 15.19
C PRO A 48 5.14 6.31 15.28
N ASN A 49 5.92 6.27 14.18
CA ASN A 49 7.34 6.66 14.14
C ASN A 49 7.66 7.42 12.84
N PRO A 50 7.44 8.74 12.80
CA PRO A 50 7.74 9.53 11.61
C PRO A 50 9.25 9.73 11.41
N SER A 51 9.72 9.51 10.19
CA SER A 51 11.07 9.92 9.77
C SER A 51 11.18 11.45 9.71
N THR A 52 12.40 12.01 9.61
CA THR A 52 12.61 13.46 9.45
C THR A 52 11.91 14.02 8.22
N ALA A 53 11.83 13.25 7.13
CA ALA A 53 11.10 13.61 5.92
C ALA A 53 9.59 13.67 6.18
N ASP A 54 9.05 12.77 6.99
CA ASP A 54 7.64 12.76 7.40
C ASP A 54 7.32 13.95 8.30
N ALA A 55 8.24 14.37 9.17
CA ALA A 55 8.08 15.54 10.03
C ALA A 55 8.00 16.84 9.23
N ILE A 56 8.83 17.00 8.19
CA ILE A 56 8.77 18.15 7.26
C ILE A 56 7.45 18.11 6.47
N GLY A 57 7.06 16.95 5.97
CA GLY A 57 5.78 16.74 5.30
C GLY A 57 4.59 17.09 6.20
N TRP A 58 4.64 16.76 7.48
CA TRP A 58 3.65 17.12 8.48
C TRP A 58 3.55 18.64 8.71
N LEU A 59 4.70 19.33 8.85
CA LEU A 59 4.77 20.78 8.99
C LEU A 59 4.15 21.51 7.79
N VAL A 60 4.42 21.06 6.58
CA VAL A 60 3.83 21.62 5.35
C VAL A 60 2.33 21.37 5.32
N ARG A 61 1.85 20.17 5.70
CA ARG A 61 0.43 19.82 5.74
C ARG A 61 -0.34 20.59 6.80
N THR A 62 0.21 20.76 8.00
CA THR A 62 -0.40 21.58 9.06
C THR A 62 -0.46 23.06 8.68
N GLY A 63 0.58 23.57 7.99
CA GLY A 63 0.59 24.91 7.42
C GLY A 63 -0.51 25.08 6.37
N ALA A 64 -0.69 24.12 5.46
CA ALA A 64 -1.77 24.14 4.46
C ALA A 64 -3.18 24.10 5.09
N CYS A 65 -3.39 23.29 6.14
CA CYS A 65 -4.62 23.28 6.91
C CYS A 65 -4.92 24.63 7.56
N ALA A 66 -3.94 25.23 8.21
CA ALA A 66 -4.07 26.54 8.84
C ALA A 66 -4.43 27.61 7.80
N THR A 67 -3.73 27.67 6.67
CA THR A 67 -4.02 28.62 5.59
C THR A 67 -5.41 28.42 4.99
N MET A 68 -5.88 27.17 4.87
CA MET A 68 -7.23 26.84 4.42
C MET A 68 -8.29 27.39 5.40
N ILE A 69 -8.12 27.13 6.70
CA ILE A 69 -9.05 27.60 7.75
C ILE A 69 -9.09 29.13 7.79
N PHE A 70 -7.93 29.80 7.82
CA PHE A 70 -7.85 31.25 7.80
C PHE A 70 -8.42 31.84 6.50
N GLY A 71 -8.16 31.20 5.36
CA GLY A 71 -8.73 31.60 4.07
C GLY A 71 -10.25 31.52 4.09
N LEU A 72 -10.83 30.41 4.56
CA LEU A 72 -12.29 30.26 4.67
C LEU A 72 -12.93 31.28 5.61
N LEU A 73 -12.29 31.61 6.73
CA LEU A 73 -12.76 32.68 7.65
C LEU A 73 -12.68 34.06 7.04
N ALA A 74 -11.71 34.31 6.15
CA ALA A 74 -11.58 35.59 5.47
C ALA A 74 -12.61 35.80 4.35
N VAL A 75 -13.16 34.75 3.75
CA VAL A 75 -14.08 34.80 2.63
C VAL A 75 -15.36 35.67 2.95
N PRO A 76 -16.08 35.44 4.05
CA PRO A 76 -17.26 36.25 4.38
C PRO A 76 -16.90 37.75 4.55
N PHE A 77 -15.72 38.06 5.09
CA PHE A 77 -15.23 39.41 5.21
C PHE A 77 -14.97 40.06 3.84
N VAL A 78 -14.29 39.32 2.95
CA VAL A 78 -13.99 39.78 1.58
C VAL A 78 -15.28 39.97 0.79
N VAL A 79 -16.22 39.02 0.84
CA VAL A 79 -17.54 39.13 0.19
C VAL A 79 -18.32 40.32 0.74
N TRP A 80 -18.36 40.48 2.06
CA TRP A 80 -19.02 41.63 2.71
C TRP A 80 -18.41 42.96 2.27
N ARG A 81 -17.07 43.07 2.25
CA ARG A 81 -16.39 44.31 1.79
C ARG A 81 -16.62 44.59 0.31
N MET A 82 -16.73 43.57 -0.53
CA MET A 82 -16.94 43.72 -1.98
C MET A 82 -18.40 44.11 -2.30
N THR A 83 -19.36 43.58 -1.56
CA THR A 83 -20.80 43.85 -1.82
C THR A 83 -21.29 45.10 -1.14
N LEU A 84 -20.98 45.31 0.14
CA LEU A 84 -21.45 46.44 0.92
C LEU A 84 -20.51 47.67 0.87
N GLY A 85 -19.19 47.42 0.73
CA GLY A 85 -18.20 48.49 0.61
C GLY A 85 -18.19 49.19 -0.75
N ALA A 86 -18.70 48.54 -1.81
CA ALA A 86 -18.84 49.17 -3.12
C ALA A 86 -19.87 50.28 -3.13
N ASP A 87 -20.95 50.13 -2.37
CA ASP A 87 -22.00 51.16 -2.26
C ASP A 87 -21.57 52.41 -1.47
N ALA A 88 -20.51 52.28 -0.63
CA ALA A 88 -19.97 53.42 0.12
C ALA A 88 -19.03 54.33 -0.69
N ARG A 89 -18.50 53.81 -1.82
CA ARG A 89 -17.52 54.50 -2.68
C ARG A 89 -18.15 55.21 -3.89
N VAL A 90 -19.43 55.03 -4.10
CA VAL A 90 -20.12 55.74 -5.18
C VAL A 90 -20.43 57.18 -4.71
N PRO A 91 -19.92 58.21 -5.40
CA PRO A 91 -20.29 59.58 -5.07
C PRO A 91 -21.82 59.76 -5.16
N ARG A 92 -22.44 60.25 -4.08
CA ARG A 92 -23.87 60.48 -4.01
C ARG A 92 -24.15 61.90 -4.48
N LEU A 93 -24.64 62.00 -5.70
CA LEU A 93 -25.22 63.26 -6.18
C LEU A 93 -26.63 63.42 -5.54
N GLY A 94 -26.77 64.42 -4.68
CA GLY A 94 -28.05 64.77 -4.09
C GLY A 94 -28.94 65.46 -5.12
N VAL A 95 -29.70 64.72 -5.91
CA VAL A 95 -30.68 65.31 -6.85
C VAL A 95 -32.05 65.26 -6.21
N PRO A 96 -32.74 66.39 -6.02
CA PRO A 96 -34.00 66.42 -5.28
C PRO A 96 -35.14 65.65 -5.94
N THR A 97 -35.09 65.37 -7.24
CA THR A 97 -36.10 64.65 -8.01
C THR A 97 -36.03 63.13 -7.94
N VAL A 98 -35.02 62.54 -7.23
CA VAL A 98 -34.80 61.06 -7.14
C VAL A 98 -35.95 60.33 -6.42
N ALA A 99 -36.71 61.00 -5.56
CA ALA A 99 -37.82 60.39 -4.88
C ALA A 99 -38.94 59.87 -5.82
N LEU A 100 -39.16 60.51 -6.95
CA LEU A 100 -40.11 60.09 -7.98
C LEU A 100 -39.56 58.88 -8.80
N ILE A 101 -38.27 58.87 -9.13
CA ILE A 101 -37.63 57.81 -9.88
C ILE A 101 -37.47 56.54 -9.01
N ALA A 102 -37.29 56.69 -7.70
CA ALA A 102 -37.20 55.61 -6.76
C ALA A 102 -38.44 54.73 -6.62
N ARG A 103 -39.65 55.33 -7.01
CA ARG A 103 -40.93 54.62 -7.02
C ARG A 103 -41.25 53.90 -8.34
N GLY A 104 -40.41 54.05 -9.36
CA GLY A 104 -40.53 53.35 -10.65
C GLY A 104 -40.34 51.84 -10.55
N PRO A 105 -40.86 51.07 -11.55
CA PRO A 105 -40.66 49.61 -11.57
C PRO A 105 -39.18 49.29 -11.63
N ARG A 106 -38.72 48.51 -10.66
CA ARG A 106 -37.33 48.01 -10.64
C ARG A 106 -37.13 47.04 -11.80
N GLY A 107 -36.27 47.42 -12.77
CA GLY A 107 -35.96 46.56 -13.91
C GLY A 107 -35.39 45.20 -13.45
N TRP A 108 -35.65 44.16 -14.22
CA TRP A 108 -35.20 42.79 -13.95
C TRP A 108 -33.66 42.63 -13.72
N ARG A 109 -32.86 43.62 -14.13
CA ARG A 109 -31.41 43.69 -13.91
C ARG A 109 -31.01 44.11 -12.49
N ALA A 110 -31.93 44.69 -11.71
CA ALA A 110 -31.64 45.15 -10.35
C ALA A 110 -31.23 44.02 -9.39
N PRO A 111 -31.90 42.85 -9.36
CA PRO A 111 -31.47 41.72 -8.53
C PRO A 111 -30.15 41.07 -9.01
N MET A 112 -29.80 41.21 -10.30
CA MET A 112 -28.57 40.62 -10.86
C MET A 112 -27.30 41.43 -10.58
N ARG A 113 -27.45 42.62 -9.99
CA ARG A 113 -26.28 43.48 -9.64
C ARG A 113 -25.30 42.82 -8.70
N ASP A 114 -25.75 41.92 -7.83
CA ASP A 114 -24.92 41.24 -6.84
C ASP A 114 -24.35 39.92 -7.33
N LEU A 115 -24.80 39.43 -8.49
CA LEU A 115 -24.37 38.18 -9.10
C LEU A 115 -22.80 38.05 -9.26
N PRO A 116 -22.09 39.07 -9.76
CA PRO A 116 -20.63 39.00 -9.85
C PRO A 116 -19.96 38.81 -8.48
N GLY A 117 -20.50 39.43 -7.43
CA GLY A 117 -20.00 39.26 -6.06
C GLY A 117 -20.19 37.86 -5.52
N VAL A 118 -21.34 37.25 -5.78
CA VAL A 118 -21.66 35.86 -5.41
C VAL A 118 -20.72 34.86 -6.15
N LEU A 119 -20.58 35.03 -7.46
CA LEU A 119 -19.70 34.15 -8.28
C LEU A 119 -18.26 34.21 -7.80
N ARG A 120 -17.74 35.43 -7.52
CA ARG A 120 -16.37 35.59 -7.01
C ARG A 120 -16.20 34.97 -5.62
N GLY A 121 -17.16 35.16 -4.72
CA GLY A 121 -17.12 34.55 -3.38
C GLY A 121 -17.09 33.03 -3.45
N ALA A 122 -17.94 32.43 -4.29
CA ALA A 122 -17.95 30.99 -4.50
C ALA A 122 -16.62 30.46 -5.12
N ALA A 123 -16.11 31.17 -6.13
CA ALA A 123 -14.83 30.80 -6.76
C ALA A 123 -13.66 30.86 -5.77
N LEU A 124 -13.59 31.86 -4.89
CA LEU A 124 -12.57 31.96 -3.86
C LEU A 124 -12.64 30.82 -2.86
N VAL A 125 -13.84 30.43 -2.41
CA VAL A 125 -14.01 29.27 -1.51
C VAL A 125 -13.53 27.99 -2.18
N LEU A 126 -13.92 27.74 -3.44
CA LEU A 126 -13.47 26.56 -4.18
C LEU A 126 -11.95 26.54 -4.38
N ALA A 127 -11.35 27.70 -4.69
CA ALA A 127 -9.90 27.80 -4.83
C ALA A 127 -9.16 27.47 -3.52
N ILE A 128 -9.69 27.94 -2.37
CA ILE A 128 -9.14 27.63 -1.04
C ILE A 128 -9.30 26.15 -0.72
N LEU A 129 -10.46 25.54 -1.05
CA LEU A 129 -10.67 24.11 -0.87
C LEU A 129 -9.74 23.27 -1.77
N ALA A 130 -9.47 23.72 -3.00
CA ALA A 130 -8.52 23.07 -3.90
C ALA A 130 -7.09 23.08 -3.34
N LEU A 131 -6.68 24.14 -2.63
CA LEU A 131 -5.38 24.22 -1.95
C LEU A 131 -5.23 23.17 -0.84
N GLY A 132 -6.32 22.71 -0.24
CA GLY A 132 -6.33 21.61 0.73
C GLY A 132 -6.04 20.23 0.12
N ARG A 133 -5.88 20.13 -1.22
CA ARG A 133 -5.64 18.88 -1.96
C ARG A 133 -6.55 17.75 -1.51
N PRO A 134 -7.86 17.83 -1.73
CA PRO A 134 -8.76 16.75 -1.42
C PRO A 134 -8.35 15.50 -2.22
N GLN A 135 -8.25 14.36 -1.55
CA GLN A 135 -7.89 13.08 -2.14
C GLN A 135 -9.02 12.09 -1.91
N SER A 136 -9.37 11.33 -2.92
CA SER A 136 -10.26 10.18 -2.79
C SER A 136 -9.42 8.96 -2.45
N VAL A 137 -9.75 8.31 -1.35
CA VAL A 137 -9.36 6.92 -1.16
C VAL A 137 -10.29 6.16 -2.10
N LEU A 138 -9.79 5.72 -3.25
CA LEU A 138 -10.51 4.77 -4.07
C LEU A 138 -10.81 3.54 -3.20
N ARG A 139 -11.97 3.55 -2.54
CA ARG A 139 -12.65 2.30 -2.22
C ARG A 139 -13.08 1.75 -3.57
N GLY A 140 -12.15 1.11 -4.27
CA GLY A 140 -12.57 0.19 -5.31
C GLY A 140 -13.65 -0.66 -4.67
N GLU A 141 -14.86 -0.65 -5.25
CA GLU A 141 -15.84 -1.70 -5.05
C GLU A 141 -15.04 -2.98 -4.90
N SER A 142 -15.31 -3.76 -3.89
CA SER A 142 -14.64 -4.98 -3.47
C SER A 142 -13.98 -5.74 -4.64
N ARG A 143 -13.03 -5.11 -5.31
CA ARG A 143 -11.99 -5.82 -6.04
C ARG A 143 -11.33 -6.60 -4.94
N GLU A 144 -11.59 -7.89 -4.93
CA GLU A 144 -10.99 -8.92 -4.11
C GLU A 144 -9.67 -8.40 -3.58
N GLU A 145 -9.52 -8.33 -2.27
CA GLU A 145 -8.25 -7.88 -1.66
C GLU A 145 -7.16 -8.68 -2.33
N ARG A 146 -6.60 -8.13 -3.40
CA ARG A 146 -5.55 -8.81 -4.17
C ARG A 146 -4.42 -9.00 -3.20
N GLY A 147 -4.29 -10.23 -2.72
CA GLY A 147 -3.23 -10.66 -1.86
C GLY A 147 -1.87 -10.51 -2.55
N ILE A 148 -0.84 -10.78 -1.84
CA ILE A 148 0.52 -10.91 -2.36
C ILE A 148 0.65 -12.29 -2.99
N ASP A 149 1.36 -12.40 -4.09
CA ASP A 149 1.76 -13.69 -4.62
C ASP A 149 3.11 -14.08 -4.01
N ILE A 150 3.10 -15.17 -3.26
CA ILE A 150 4.28 -15.68 -2.54
C ILE A 150 4.64 -17.04 -3.12
N VAL A 151 5.89 -17.21 -3.52
CA VAL A 151 6.41 -18.55 -3.85
C VAL A 151 7.42 -18.99 -2.79
N LEU A 152 7.08 -20.06 -2.10
CA LEU A 152 7.96 -20.74 -1.15
C LEU A 152 8.88 -21.66 -1.93
N VAL A 153 10.18 -21.53 -1.72
CA VAL A 153 11.22 -22.33 -2.38
C VAL A 153 11.94 -23.13 -1.30
N LEU A 154 11.76 -24.45 -1.30
CA LEU A 154 12.22 -25.34 -0.26
C LEU A 154 13.31 -26.29 -0.79
N ASP A 155 14.45 -26.29 -0.12
CA ASP A 155 15.56 -27.18 -0.37
C ASP A 155 15.24 -28.62 0.08
N LEU A 156 15.50 -29.59 -0.79
CA LEU A 156 15.41 -31.03 -0.52
C LEU A 156 16.77 -31.74 -0.75
N SER A 157 17.88 -30.98 -0.69
CA SER A 157 19.22 -31.55 -0.81
C SER A 157 19.60 -32.42 0.39
N GLY A 158 20.64 -33.18 0.26
CA GLY A 158 21.09 -34.15 1.27
C GLY A 158 21.42 -33.53 2.63
N SER A 159 21.83 -32.26 2.67
CA SER A 159 22.12 -31.50 3.88
C SER A 159 20.89 -31.25 4.76
N MET A 160 19.68 -31.23 4.19
CA MET A 160 18.42 -31.11 4.92
C MET A 160 18.09 -32.33 5.83
N ARG A 161 18.84 -33.42 5.72
CA ARG A 161 18.84 -34.56 6.70
C ARG A 161 19.49 -34.22 8.02
N ALA A 162 20.28 -33.16 8.08
CA ALA A 162 20.93 -32.73 9.31
C ALA A 162 19.93 -32.48 10.40
N LEU A 163 20.28 -32.80 11.63
CA LEU A 163 19.45 -32.61 12.78
C LEU A 163 19.34 -31.13 13.12
N MET A 164 18.17 -30.74 13.59
CA MET A 164 17.90 -29.39 14.08
C MET A 164 17.31 -29.44 15.49
N ASP A 165 17.73 -28.52 16.35
CA ASP A 165 17.19 -28.43 17.72
C ASP A 165 15.70 -28.00 17.69
N ALA A 166 14.86 -29.01 17.75
CA ALA A 166 13.41 -28.84 17.92
C ALA A 166 12.89 -29.94 18.85
N PRO A 167 12.29 -29.58 19.98
CA PRO A 167 11.59 -30.55 20.81
C PRO A 167 10.47 -31.20 19.98
N SER A 168 10.45 -32.54 19.93
CA SER A 168 9.45 -33.29 19.14
C SER A 168 8.00 -32.94 19.54
N SER A 169 7.80 -32.51 20.80
CA SER A 169 6.51 -32.04 21.31
C SER A 169 6.02 -30.72 20.72
N THR A 170 6.89 -29.94 20.05
CA THR A 170 6.51 -28.66 19.44
C THR A 170 6.13 -28.77 17.97
N LEU A 171 6.37 -29.90 17.33
CA LEU A 171 6.02 -30.15 15.94
C LEU A 171 4.53 -30.51 15.80
N THR A 172 3.93 -30.12 14.70
CA THR A 172 2.55 -30.46 14.37
C THR A 172 2.36 -31.98 14.39
N PRO A 173 1.29 -32.51 15.03
CA PRO A 173 0.99 -33.92 14.99
C PRO A 173 0.98 -34.47 13.54
N GLY A 174 1.79 -35.49 13.27
CA GLY A 174 1.97 -36.07 11.94
C GLY A 174 3.24 -35.61 11.18
N LEU A 175 3.93 -34.57 11.65
CA LEU A 175 5.27 -34.14 11.16
C LEU A 175 6.38 -34.54 12.14
N ALA A 176 6.03 -34.78 13.40
CA ALA A 176 6.99 -35.32 14.37
C ALA A 176 7.44 -36.72 13.94
N PRO A 177 8.72 -37.07 14.14
CA PRO A 177 9.21 -38.43 13.93
C PRO A 177 8.28 -39.43 14.62
N ARG A 178 7.93 -40.51 13.92
CA ARG A 178 7.02 -41.55 14.47
C ARG A 178 7.61 -42.28 15.67
N ASP A 179 8.95 -42.31 15.71
CA ASP A 179 9.70 -42.93 16.80
C ASP A 179 10.24 -41.81 17.72
N PRO A 180 9.97 -41.85 19.04
CA PRO A 180 10.47 -40.87 19.99
C PRO A 180 12.03 -40.84 20.11
N HIS A 181 12.73 -41.86 19.63
CA HIS A 181 14.18 -41.91 19.59
C HIS A 181 14.79 -41.15 18.40
N HIS A 182 14.01 -40.81 17.38
CA HIS A 182 14.47 -40.03 16.24
C HIS A 182 14.31 -38.54 16.52
N ARG A 183 15.38 -37.80 16.22
CA ARG A 183 15.38 -36.32 16.34
C ARG A 183 14.87 -35.70 15.05
N ALA A 184 14.26 -34.51 15.14
CA ALA A 184 13.76 -33.78 13.99
C ALA A 184 14.90 -33.34 13.07
N THR A 185 14.69 -33.52 11.77
CA THR A 185 15.60 -33.02 10.74
C THR A 185 15.30 -31.55 10.40
N ARG A 186 16.23 -30.87 9.73
CA ARG A 186 16.00 -29.53 9.17
C ARG A 186 14.77 -29.50 8.28
N LEU A 187 14.55 -30.54 7.48
CA LEU A 187 13.36 -30.65 6.62
C LEU A 187 12.07 -30.73 7.43
N ASP A 188 12.03 -31.51 8.51
CA ASP A 188 10.82 -31.65 9.33
C ASP A 188 10.44 -30.32 9.98
N VAL A 189 11.43 -29.60 10.51
CA VAL A 189 11.23 -28.28 11.09
C VAL A 189 10.81 -27.27 10.01
N ALA A 190 11.41 -27.28 8.84
CA ALA A 190 11.03 -26.41 7.74
C ALA A 190 9.59 -26.66 7.28
N LYS A 191 9.19 -27.94 7.14
CA LYS A 191 7.81 -28.30 6.80
C LYS A 191 6.80 -27.79 7.83
N ASP A 192 7.08 -27.97 9.11
CA ASP A 192 6.22 -27.52 10.20
C ASP A 192 6.00 -26.00 10.18
N VAL A 193 7.09 -25.25 10.11
CA VAL A 193 7.01 -23.78 10.07
C VAL A 193 6.34 -23.27 8.78
N LEU A 194 6.61 -23.91 7.64
CA LEU A 194 5.96 -23.55 6.37
C LEU A 194 4.46 -23.82 6.42
N ILE A 195 4.01 -24.93 7.00
CA ILE A 195 2.58 -25.24 7.14
C ILE A 195 1.90 -24.23 8.06
N ASP A 196 2.54 -23.85 9.17
CA ASP A 196 2.02 -22.81 10.06
C ASP A 196 1.92 -21.46 9.35
N PHE A 197 2.96 -21.10 8.59
CA PHE A 197 2.95 -19.90 7.77
C PHE A 197 1.79 -19.89 6.77
N VAL A 198 1.58 -20.97 6.04
CA VAL A 198 0.51 -21.10 5.04
C VAL A 198 -0.88 -20.99 5.70
N ARG A 199 -1.09 -21.65 6.83
CA ARG A 199 -2.37 -21.62 7.57
C ARG A 199 -2.77 -20.26 8.10
N ARG A 200 -1.80 -19.38 8.33
CA ARG A 200 -2.04 -18.00 8.81
C ARG A 200 -2.45 -17.05 7.69
N ARG A 201 -2.40 -17.47 6.41
CA ARG A 201 -2.77 -16.64 5.27
C ARG A 201 -4.26 -16.77 4.95
N ARG A 202 -4.84 -15.68 4.41
CA ARG A 202 -6.26 -15.65 4.03
C ARG A 202 -6.51 -15.12 2.63
N THR A 203 -5.65 -14.25 2.12
CA THR A 203 -5.87 -13.52 0.87
C THR A 203 -4.70 -13.65 -0.12
N ASP A 204 -3.56 -14.21 0.32
CA ASP A 204 -2.35 -14.30 -0.47
C ASP A 204 -2.30 -15.61 -1.24
N ARG A 205 -1.95 -15.57 -2.53
CA ARG A 205 -1.74 -16.79 -3.29
C ARG A 205 -0.37 -17.36 -2.99
N ILE A 206 -0.30 -18.61 -2.62
CA ILE A 206 0.94 -19.28 -2.27
C ILE A 206 1.25 -20.36 -3.30
N GLY A 207 2.43 -20.30 -3.88
CA GLY A 207 3.02 -21.38 -4.69
C GLY A 207 4.16 -22.05 -3.95
N VAL A 208 4.51 -23.27 -4.36
CA VAL A 208 5.63 -24.01 -3.78
C VAL A 208 6.51 -24.56 -4.90
N VAL A 209 7.80 -24.27 -4.79
CA VAL A 209 8.86 -24.86 -5.60
C VAL A 209 9.77 -25.65 -4.67
N VAL A 210 10.12 -26.85 -5.05
CA VAL A 210 11.10 -27.67 -4.33
C VAL A 210 12.32 -27.88 -5.20
N PHE A 211 13.47 -27.96 -4.60
CA PHE A 211 14.70 -28.13 -5.36
C PHE A 211 15.77 -28.94 -4.60
N ALA A 212 16.67 -29.51 -5.35
CA ALA A 212 17.93 -30.06 -4.92
C ALA A 212 18.90 -29.89 -6.11
N LYS A 213 19.32 -30.91 -6.77
CA LYS A 213 20.11 -30.85 -8.01
C LYS A 213 19.32 -30.18 -9.17
N GLN A 214 18.00 -30.26 -9.15
CA GLN A 214 17.07 -29.63 -10.09
C GLN A 214 15.91 -29.03 -9.35
N ALA A 215 15.23 -28.03 -9.98
CA ALA A 215 14.06 -27.36 -9.41
C ALA A 215 12.76 -27.87 -10.03
N PHE A 216 11.75 -28.11 -9.18
CA PHE A 216 10.43 -28.58 -9.56
C PHE A 216 9.33 -27.74 -8.94
N VAL A 217 8.31 -27.43 -9.73
CA VAL A 217 7.11 -26.74 -9.23
C VAL A 217 6.18 -27.76 -8.59
N LEU A 218 6.05 -27.71 -7.27
CA LEU A 218 5.14 -28.56 -6.52
C LEU A 218 3.70 -28.08 -6.63
N SER A 219 3.50 -26.74 -6.53
CA SER A 219 2.21 -26.09 -6.71
C SER A 219 2.37 -24.70 -7.31
N PRO A 220 1.57 -24.31 -8.32
CA PRO A 220 1.48 -22.93 -8.74
C PRO A 220 0.83 -22.08 -7.65
N PRO A 221 0.94 -20.73 -7.69
CA PRO A 221 0.28 -19.84 -6.74
C PRO A 221 -1.23 -20.07 -6.68
N THR A 222 -1.75 -20.48 -5.52
CA THR A 222 -3.16 -20.80 -5.26
C THR A 222 -3.60 -20.27 -3.89
N LEU A 223 -4.91 -20.12 -3.70
CA LEU A 223 -5.55 -19.82 -2.42
C LEU A 223 -5.95 -21.10 -1.64
N ASP A 224 -5.72 -22.27 -2.21
CA ASP A 224 -6.01 -23.55 -1.53
C ASP A 224 -4.87 -23.92 -0.57
N TYR A 225 -4.94 -23.35 0.63
CA TYR A 225 -3.95 -23.58 1.68
C TYR A 225 -3.96 -25.00 2.20
N ALA A 226 -5.13 -25.69 2.15
CA ALA A 226 -5.23 -27.08 2.57
C ALA A 226 -4.47 -28.00 1.62
N LEU A 227 -4.57 -27.76 0.32
CA LEU A 227 -3.80 -28.47 -0.69
C LEU A 227 -2.30 -28.28 -0.46
N ILE A 228 -1.85 -27.01 -0.30
CA ILE A 228 -0.43 -26.70 -0.08
C ILE A 228 0.10 -27.39 1.18
N ALA A 229 -0.62 -27.27 2.31
CA ALA A 229 -0.23 -27.91 3.56
C ALA A 229 -0.15 -29.44 3.40
N SER A 230 -1.08 -30.07 2.68
CA SER A 230 -1.04 -31.50 2.37
C SER A 230 0.14 -31.89 1.48
N LEU A 231 0.46 -31.09 0.47
CA LEU A 231 1.61 -31.36 -0.41
C LEU A 231 2.93 -31.22 0.35
N VAL A 232 3.11 -30.13 1.13
CA VAL A 232 4.31 -29.89 1.93
C VAL A 232 4.49 -30.97 3.00
N SER A 233 3.43 -31.43 3.67
CA SER A 233 3.51 -32.48 4.69
C SER A 233 4.01 -33.82 4.14
N LYS A 234 3.75 -34.11 2.86
CA LYS A 234 4.14 -35.36 2.18
C LYS A 234 5.52 -35.30 1.53
N LEU A 235 6.19 -34.14 1.56
CA LEU A 235 7.54 -34.04 1.04
C LEU A 235 8.49 -34.91 1.86
N ASP A 236 9.38 -35.59 1.17
CA ASP A 236 10.39 -36.42 1.79
C ASP A 236 11.72 -36.30 1.04
N LEU A 237 12.80 -36.55 1.74
CA LEU A 237 14.13 -36.59 1.12
C LEU A 237 14.22 -37.85 0.20
N GLY A 238 14.72 -37.62 -1.01
CA GLY A 238 14.81 -38.68 -2.02
C GLY A 238 13.66 -38.67 -3.04
N VAL A 239 12.65 -37.80 -2.89
CA VAL A 239 11.65 -37.56 -3.95
C VAL A 239 12.31 -37.00 -5.22
N ILE A 240 13.39 -36.23 -5.04
CA ILE A 240 14.25 -35.71 -6.11
C ILE A 240 15.70 -36.03 -5.80
N ASP A 241 16.59 -36.01 -6.83
CA ASP A 241 18.03 -36.26 -6.65
C ASP A 241 18.65 -35.19 -5.74
N GLY A 242 18.90 -35.58 -4.48
CA GLY A 242 19.47 -34.73 -3.43
C GLY A 242 20.96 -34.52 -3.49
N SER A 243 21.68 -34.97 -4.56
CA SER A 243 23.14 -34.94 -4.65
C SER A 243 23.72 -33.53 -4.90
N GLY A 244 22.90 -32.49 -5.04
CA GLY A 244 23.33 -31.11 -5.28
C GLY A 244 22.28 -30.11 -4.91
N THR A 245 22.65 -28.82 -4.94
CA THR A 245 21.82 -27.68 -4.53
C THR A 245 21.83 -26.61 -5.62
N ALA A 246 20.75 -26.55 -6.42
CA ALA A 246 20.60 -25.65 -7.59
C ALA A 246 19.81 -24.41 -7.23
N ILE A 247 20.36 -23.51 -6.40
CA ILE A 247 19.69 -22.28 -5.92
C ILE A 247 19.26 -21.39 -7.09
N GLY A 248 20.11 -21.21 -8.10
CA GLY A 248 19.82 -20.34 -9.24
C GLY A 248 18.63 -20.84 -10.08
N ASP A 249 18.57 -22.15 -10.35
CA ASP A 249 17.45 -22.76 -11.09
C ASP A 249 16.16 -22.68 -10.29
N ALA A 250 16.24 -22.87 -8.96
CA ALA A 250 15.10 -22.76 -8.05
C ALA A 250 14.51 -21.34 -8.02
N LEU A 251 15.38 -20.35 -7.83
CA LEU A 251 14.98 -18.94 -7.83
C LEU A 251 14.43 -18.52 -9.20
N GLY A 252 15.11 -18.88 -10.29
CA GLY A 252 14.66 -18.62 -11.65
C GLY A 252 13.30 -19.24 -11.95
N THR A 253 13.06 -20.47 -11.49
CA THR A 253 11.77 -21.17 -11.61
C THR A 253 10.68 -20.47 -10.80
N ALA A 254 10.97 -20.04 -9.56
CA ALA A 254 10.03 -19.30 -8.72
C ALA A 254 9.65 -17.96 -9.35
N VAL A 255 10.62 -17.19 -9.82
CA VAL A 255 10.42 -15.91 -10.51
C VAL A 255 9.56 -16.09 -11.76
N ALA A 256 9.82 -17.11 -12.56
CA ALA A 256 9.04 -17.41 -13.76
C ALA A 256 7.56 -17.71 -13.45
N ARG A 257 7.26 -18.28 -12.27
CA ARG A 257 5.88 -18.54 -11.82
C ARG A 257 5.17 -17.27 -11.37
N VAL A 258 5.88 -16.39 -10.62
CA VAL A 258 5.29 -15.15 -10.10
C VAL A 258 5.22 -14.06 -11.17
N ARG A 259 6.11 -14.08 -12.17
CA ARG A 259 6.18 -13.05 -13.23
C ARG A 259 4.86 -12.85 -13.95
N ARG A 260 4.13 -13.94 -14.26
CA ARG A 260 2.86 -13.92 -14.99
C ARG A 260 1.67 -13.51 -14.13
N SER A 261 1.89 -13.24 -12.86
CA SER A 261 0.84 -12.83 -11.94
C SER A 261 0.47 -11.36 -12.11
N ASP A 262 -0.81 -11.05 -11.98
CA ASP A 262 -1.35 -9.69 -11.93
C ASP A 262 -1.28 -9.07 -10.51
N ALA A 263 -0.68 -9.78 -9.53
CA ALA A 263 -0.50 -9.25 -8.19
C ALA A 263 0.48 -8.08 -8.22
N ARG A 264 0.16 -7.02 -7.46
CA ARG A 264 1.02 -5.83 -7.35
C ARG A 264 2.31 -6.09 -6.57
N SER A 265 2.23 -6.95 -5.57
CA SER A 265 3.37 -7.36 -4.76
C SER A 265 3.66 -8.83 -4.99
N LYS A 266 4.91 -9.13 -5.29
CA LYS A 266 5.42 -10.47 -5.60
C LYS A 266 6.59 -10.76 -4.71
N ALA A 267 6.60 -11.92 -4.06
CA ALA A 267 7.67 -12.32 -3.16
C ALA A 267 8.07 -13.78 -3.38
N VAL A 268 9.35 -14.03 -3.18
CA VAL A 268 9.92 -15.39 -3.09
C VAL A 268 10.54 -15.56 -1.71
N VAL A 269 10.26 -16.67 -1.05
CA VAL A 269 10.90 -17.04 0.22
C VAL A 269 11.72 -18.30 -0.03
N LEU A 270 13.04 -18.15 -0.01
CA LEU A 270 14.00 -19.22 -0.25
C LEU A 270 14.48 -19.79 1.07
N LEU A 271 14.22 -21.07 1.30
CA LEU A 271 14.70 -21.83 2.46
C LEU A 271 15.75 -22.83 2.00
N THR A 272 16.96 -22.67 2.46
CA THR A 272 18.10 -23.56 2.14
C THR A 272 19.10 -23.59 3.29
N ASP A 273 19.87 -24.66 3.39
CA ASP A 273 20.94 -24.79 4.39
C ASP A 273 22.32 -24.89 3.75
N GLY A 274 22.40 -24.87 2.42
CA GLY A 274 23.61 -25.17 1.69
C GLY A 274 24.17 -24.04 0.81
N ASP A 275 25.28 -24.42 0.15
CA ASP A 275 25.88 -23.61 -0.90
C ASP A 275 25.34 -24.05 -2.27
N SER A 276 25.36 -23.16 -3.25
CA SER A 276 24.94 -23.48 -4.62
C SER A 276 26.07 -24.23 -5.33
N ASN A 277 25.87 -25.51 -5.57
CA ASN A 277 26.89 -26.41 -6.20
C ASN A 277 26.35 -27.14 -7.42
N ALA A 278 25.10 -26.89 -7.82
CA ALA A 278 24.47 -27.51 -8.98
C ALA A 278 23.60 -26.47 -9.70
N GLY A 279 23.00 -26.85 -10.82
CA GLY A 279 22.13 -26.03 -11.64
C GLY A 279 22.81 -25.45 -12.87
N ILE A 280 21.99 -24.91 -13.77
CA ILE A 280 22.43 -24.30 -15.04
C ILE A 280 22.50 -22.77 -14.88
N ILE A 281 21.61 -22.19 -14.05
CA ILE A 281 21.50 -20.74 -13.85
C ILE A 281 22.33 -20.36 -12.62
N ALA A 282 23.25 -19.40 -12.78
CA ALA A 282 23.96 -18.85 -11.63
C ALA A 282 22.99 -18.11 -10.69
N PRO A 283 23.12 -18.24 -9.36
CA PRO A 283 22.23 -17.60 -8.39
C PRO A 283 22.15 -16.07 -8.55
N GLU A 284 23.26 -15.41 -8.87
CA GLU A 284 23.35 -13.96 -9.07
C GLU A 284 22.54 -13.53 -10.29
N TYR A 285 22.56 -14.34 -11.35
CA TYR A 285 21.76 -14.07 -12.54
C TYR A 285 20.26 -14.21 -12.27
N ALA A 286 19.87 -15.22 -11.48
CA ALA A 286 18.50 -15.41 -11.07
C ALA A 286 18.01 -14.25 -10.15
N ALA A 287 18.89 -13.76 -9.26
CA ALA A 287 18.61 -12.58 -8.43
C ALA A 287 18.42 -11.31 -9.28
N HIS A 288 19.28 -11.10 -10.27
CA HIS A 288 19.13 -9.98 -11.20
C HIS A 288 17.80 -10.07 -12.00
N LEU A 289 17.38 -11.25 -12.40
CA LEU A 289 16.09 -11.46 -13.03
C LEU A 289 14.93 -11.13 -12.09
N ALA A 290 15.02 -11.56 -10.82
CA ALA A 290 14.03 -11.25 -9.79
C ALA A 290 13.91 -9.74 -9.58
N GLN A 291 15.03 -9.04 -9.48
CA GLN A 291 15.10 -7.58 -9.36
C GLN A 291 14.39 -6.89 -10.55
N LYS A 292 14.71 -7.32 -11.78
CA LYS A 292 14.13 -6.75 -13.00
C LYS A 292 12.62 -6.95 -13.10
N GLU A 293 12.11 -8.06 -12.60
CA GLU A 293 10.67 -8.38 -12.56
C GLU A 293 9.97 -7.82 -11.30
N GLY A 294 10.69 -7.08 -10.44
CA GLY A 294 10.14 -6.50 -9.22
C GLY A 294 9.74 -7.53 -8.16
N VAL A 295 10.38 -8.70 -8.16
CA VAL A 295 10.12 -9.79 -7.21
C VAL A 295 11.10 -9.68 -6.05
N ARG A 296 10.59 -9.45 -4.84
CA ARG A 296 11.42 -9.42 -3.63
C ARG A 296 11.76 -10.84 -3.18
N THR A 297 13.02 -11.10 -2.92
CA THR A 297 13.48 -12.42 -2.47
C THR A 297 13.93 -12.34 -1.03
N TYR A 298 13.25 -13.07 -0.16
CA TYR A 298 13.66 -13.29 1.23
C TYR A 298 14.38 -14.61 1.32
N THR A 299 15.55 -14.64 1.97
CA THR A 299 16.33 -15.86 2.11
C THR A 299 16.40 -16.25 3.58
N ILE A 300 16.20 -17.52 3.88
CA ILE A 300 16.35 -18.08 5.22
C ILE A 300 17.36 -19.20 5.13
N GLN A 301 18.52 -18.99 5.76
CA GLN A 301 19.49 -20.03 5.98
C GLN A 301 19.06 -20.89 7.17
N ILE A 302 18.95 -22.20 6.96
CA ILE A 302 18.61 -23.16 8.01
C ILE A 302 19.90 -23.79 8.57
N GLY A 303 20.16 -23.57 9.87
CA GLY A 303 21.42 -23.98 10.49
C GLY A 303 22.54 -22.95 10.36
N ASN A 304 23.56 -23.05 11.20
CA ASN A 304 24.67 -22.09 11.29
C ASN A 304 26.04 -22.71 11.20
N GLY A 305 26.12 -24.02 10.96
CA GLY A 305 27.39 -24.74 11.00
C GLY A 305 27.60 -25.70 9.84
N ASP A 306 28.87 -25.84 9.45
CA ASP A 306 29.29 -26.78 8.43
C ASP A 306 29.27 -28.24 8.95
N ASP A 307 29.61 -28.42 10.25
CA ASP A 307 29.65 -29.74 10.89
C ASP A 307 28.35 -30.01 11.65
N VAL A 308 27.57 -30.96 11.16
CA VAL A 308 26.24 -31.31 11.69
C VAL A 308 26.07 -32.81 11.87
N ASP A 309 25.25 -33.20 12.82
CA ASP A 309 24.93 -34.61 13.04
C ASP A 309 23.82 -35.01 12.06
N VAL A 310 24.04 -36.15 11.38
CA VAL A 310 23.14 -36.77 10.41
C VAL A 310 22.85 -38.19 10.84
N GLU A 311 21.63 -38.61 10.79
CA GLU A 311 21.27 -39.99 11.00
C GLU A 311 21.69 -40.82 9.77
N VAL A 312 22.53 -41.82 10.00
CA VAL A 312 23.06 -42.69 8.93
C VAL A 312 22.43 -44.08 8.93
N GLY A 313 21.64 -44.41 9.94
CA GLY A 313 20.93 -45.68 10.05
C GLY A 313 20.59 -46.01 11.49
N THR A 314 20.21 -47.27 11.73
CA THR A 314 19.90 -47.81 13.05
C THR A 314 20.89 -48.90 13.41
N ASP A 315 21.26 -49.05 14.67
CA ASP A 315 22.07 -50.13 15.18
C ASP A 315 21.28 -51.43 15.28
N LEU A 316 21.96 -52.51 15.76
CA LEU A 316 21.33 -53.81 15.95
C LEU A 316 20.19 -53.85 16.96
N PHE A 317 20.05 -52.80 17.77
CA PHE A 317 19.02 -52.66 18.78
C PHE A 317 17.89 -51.67 18.34
N GLY A 318 17.95 -51.21 17.09
CA GLY A 318 16.96 -50.28 16.54
C GLY A 318 17.20 -48.83 16.97
N GLN A 319 18.33 -48.50 17.61
CA GLN A 319 18.64 -47.14 17.98
C GLN A 319 19.27 -46.37 16.79
N PRO A 320 18.90 -45.10 16.57
CA PRO A 320 19.46 -44.28 15.49
C PRO A 320 20.94 -44.01 15.74
N VAL A 321 21.75 -44.19 14.70
CA VAL A 321 23.18 -43.92 14.71
C VAL A 321 23.44 -42.60 14.01
N TYR A 322 24.10 -41.69 14.72
CA TYR A 322 24.38 -40.34 14.22
C TYR A 322 25.87 -40.28 13.84
N GLN A 323 26.13 -39.64 12.68
CA GLN A 323 27.50 -39.37 12.23
C GLN A 323 27.65 -37.89 11.93
N ARG A 324 28.74 -37.28 12.35
CA ARG A 324 29.05 -35.90 12.02
C ARG A 324 29.50 -35.82 10.57
N GLN A 325 28.78 -34.97 9.79
CA GLN A 325 29.07 -34.70 8.39
C GLN A 325 29.26 -33.21 8.18
N ARG A 326 30.08 -32.85 7.19
CA ARG A 326 30.33 -31.45 6.85
C ARG A 326 29.55 -31.10 5.60
N PHE A 327 28.71 -30.05 5.72
CA PHE A 327 28.01 -29.43 4.62
C PHE A 327 28.40 -27.95 4.56
N PRO A 328 29.03 -27.50 3.45
CA PRO A 328 29.41 -26.10 3.32
C PRO A 328 28.16 -25.22 3.26
N VAL A 329 28.19 -24.06 3.96
CA VAL A 329 27.18 -23.07 3.96
C VAL A 329 27.73 -21.76 3.38
N ASN A 330 26.89 -21.00 2.64
CA ASN A 330 27.32 -19.75 2.03
C ASN A 330 26.32 -18.62 2.37
N PRO A 331 26.40 -18.06 3.58
CA PRO A 331 25.51 -16.99 4.00
C PRO A 331 25.67 -15.71 3.16
N GLU A 332 26.86 -15.46 2.61
CA GLU A 332 27.11 -14.27 1.80
C GLU A 332 26.34 -14.31 0.47
N LEU A 333 26.26 -15.48 -0.17
CA LEU A 333 25.44 -15.65 -1.35
C LEU A 333 23.97 -15.33 -1.08
N LEU A 334 23.42 -15.85 0.02
CA LEU A 334 22.02 -15.61 0.41
C LEU A 334 21.75 -14.15 0.75
N ARG A 335 22.71 -13.48 1.40
CA ARG A 335 22.62 -12.03 1.67
C ARG A 335 22.63 -11.20 0.39
N THR A 336 23.51 -11.56 -0.55
CA THR A 336 23.61 -10.87 -1.85
C THR A 336 22.30 -11.02 -2.63
N ILE A 337 21.74 -12.23 -2.74
CA ILE A 337 20.47 -12.48 -3.40
C ILE A 337 19.34 -11.64 -2.78
N ALA A 338 19.24 -11.63 -1.45
CA ALA A 338 18.22 -10.86 -0.75
C ALA A 338 18.39 -9.34 -0.96
N HIS A 339 19.62 -8.84 -0.80
CA HIS A 339 19.94 -7.42 -0.96
C HIS A 339 19.62 -6.92 -2.37
N ASP A 340 20.07 -7.65 -3.40
CA ASP A 340 19.90 -7.24 -4.81
C ASP A 340 18.42 -7.20 -5.23
N THR A 341 17.59 -8.00 -4.58
CA THR A 341 16.13 -8.05 -4.84
C THR A 341 15.30 -7.20 -3.87
N SER A 342 15.94 -6.33 -3.06
CA SER A 342 15.27 -5.52 -2.03
C SER A 342 14.48 -6.36 -1.01
N GLY A 343 14.96 -7.56 -0.74
CA GLY A 343 14.49 -8.44 0.32
C GLY A 343 15.39 -8.39 1.55
N GLU A 344 15.34 -9.43 2.37
CA GLU A 344 16.14 -9.54 3.60
C GLU A 344 16.57 -10.98 3.81
N ALA A 345 17.80 -11.17 4.34
CA ALA A 345 18.36 -12.48 4.64
C ALA A 345 18.28 -12.77 6.14
N PHE A 346 17.86 -13.98 6.49
CA PHE A 346 17.71 -14.46 7.86
C PHE A 346 18.54 -15.73 8.07
N ILE A 347 18.93 -15.96 9.32
CA ILE A 347 19.60 -17.19 9.75
C ILE A 347 18.77 -17.80 10.88
N ALA A 348 18.37 -19.05 10.72
CA ALA A 348 17.60 -19.80 11.69
C ALA A 348 18.40 -21.01 12.17
N THR A 349 18.83 -21.01 13.42
CA THR A 349 19.61 -22.09 14.04
C THR A 349 18.75 -23.16 14.68
N ASP A 350 17.53 -22.78 15.02
CA ASP A 350 16.54 -23.63 15.68
C ASP A 350 15.14 -23.33 15.15
N ARG A 351 14.14 -24.13 15.57
CA ARG A 351 12.74 -23.94 15.18
C ARG A 351 12.22 -22.55 15.51
N SER A 352 12.56 -22.02 16.68
CA SER A 352 12.07 -20.71 17.12
C SER A 352 12.64 -19.57 16.27
N GLY A 353 13.91 -19.69 15.87
CA GLY A 353 14.58 -18.76 14.94
C GLY A 353 13.93 -18.78 13.56
N LEU A 354 13.59 -19.97 13.05
CA LEU A 354 12.91 -20.11 11.77
C LEU A 354 11.51 -19.49 11.82
N GLU A 355 10.74 -19.75 12.88
CA GLU A 355 9.42 -19.16 13.10
C GLU A 355 9.47 -17.62 13.18
N LYS A 356 10.43 -17.08 13.95
CA LYS A 356 10.65 -15.62 14.04
C LYS A 356 11.01 -15.00 12.70
N SER A 357 11.87 -15.65 11.91
CA SER A 357 12.26 -15.21 10.57
C SER A 357 11.04 -15.17 9.64
N MET A 358 10.22 -16.20 9.66
CA MET A 358 8.99 -16.25 8.89
C MET A 358 7.99 -15.15 9.31
N HIS A 359 7.83 -14.88 10.61
CA HIS A 359 7.00 -13.77 11.09
C HIS A 359 7.55 -12.41 10.66
N ALA A 360 8.86 -12.19 10.72
CA ALA A 360 9.48 -10.95 10.26
C ALA A 360 9.23 -10.71 8.77
N ILE A 361 9.30 -11.77 7.95
CA ILE A 361 8.95 -11.70 6.52
C ILE A 361 7.47 -11.30 6.35
N LEU A 362 6.57 -11.88 7.16
CA LEU A 362 5.15 -11.54 7.13
C LEU A 362 4.91 -10.05 7.38
N ASP A 363 5.52 -9.51 8.43
CA ASP A 363 5.39 -8.09 8.79
C ASP A 363 5.92 -7.17 7.68
N ARG A 364 7.01 -7.57 7.01
CA ARG A 364 7.56 -6.84 5.86
C ARG A 364 6.61 -6.85 4.66
N LEU A 365 6.03 -8.01 4.36
CA LEU A 365 5.08 -8.17 3.26
C LEU A 365 3.80 -7.36 3.50
N GLU A 366 3.28 -7.34 4.73
CA GLU A 366 2.12 -6.53 5.10
C GLU A 366 2.40 -5.04 5.01
N LYS A 367 3.55 -4.55 5.48
CA LYS A 367 3.96 -3.15 5.31
C LYS A 367 4.01 -2.75 3.84
N THR A 368 4.56 -3.61 2.97
CA THR A 368 4.58 -3.36 1.52
C THR A 368 3.18 -3.27 0.93
N LYS A 369 2.24 -4.08 1.41
CA LYS A 369 0.82 -4.03 1.00
C LYS A 369 0.18 -2.68 1.39
N PHE A 370 0.49 -2.17 2.59
CA PHE A 370 0.01 -0.86 3.04
C PHE A 370 0.62 0.30 2.25
N GLU A 371 1.91 0.28 1.96
CA GLU A 371 2.59 1.30 1.15
C GLU A 371 2.05 1.35 -0.28
N ALA A 372 1.84 0.20 -0.91
CA ALA A 372 1.22 0.10 -2.24
C ALA A 372 -0.23 0.62 -2.24
N ARG A 373 -0.97 0.46 -1.14
CA ARG A 373 -2.34 0.95 -0.97
C ARG A 373 -2.38 2.47 -0.76
N ALA A 374 -1.39 3.02 -0.03
CA ALA A 374 -1.26 4.47 0.17
C ALA A 374 -0.93 5.22 -1.14
N ALA A 375 -0.27 4.56 -2.10
CA ALA A 375 0.06 5.13 -3.41
C ALA A 375 -1.16 5.25 -4.36
N GLU A 376 -2.33 4.71 -4.02
CA GLU A 376 -3.56 4.77 -4.82
C GLU A 376 -4.52 5.91 -4.45
N MET A 377 -4.04 6.92 -3.76
CA MET A 377 -4.84 8.13 -3.51
C MET A 377 -4.92 8.96 -4.78
N GLU A 378 -6.11 9.07 -5.36
CA GLU A 378 -6.35 9.94 -6.52
C GLU A 378 -6.59 11.37 -6.05
N ASP A 379 -5.83 12.31 -6.62
CA ASP A 379 -5.97 13.74 -6.35
C ASP A 379 -7.27 14.30 -6.95
N LEU A 380 -8.17 14.77 -6.10
CA LEU A 380 -9.43 15.39 -6.50
C LEU A 380 -9.33 16.90 -6.72
N PHE A 381 -8.14 17.50 -6.50
CA PHE A 381 -7.98 18.96 -6.61
C PHE A 381 -8.40 19.52 -7.99
N PRO A 382 -8.19 18.85 -9.16
CA PRO A 382 -8.62 19.37 -10.44
C PRO A 382 -10.14 19.51 -10.53
N PHE A 383 -10.89 18.57 -9.92
CA PHE A 383 -12.36 18.60 -9.90
C PHE A 383 -12.94 19.73 -9.07
N VAL A 384 -12.16 20.30 -8.13
CA VAL A 384 -12.54 21.48 -7.35
C VAL A 384 -12.02 22.75 -8.00
N LEU A 385 -10.84 22.72 -8.60
CA LEU A 385 -10.20 23.87 -9.23
C LEU A 385 -10.90 24.28 -10.53
N VAL A 386 -11.28 23.33 -11.38
CA VAL A 386 -11.95 23.63 -12.66
C VAL A 386 -13.25 24.42 -12.47
N PRO A 387 -14.19 24.02 -11.58
CA PRO A 387 -15.37 24.84 -11.29
C PRO A 387 -15.02 26.24 -10.75
N ALA A 388 -13.95 26.38 -9.95
CA ALA A 388 -13.50 27.69 -9.46
C ALA A 388 -13.11 28.62 -10.62
N VAL A 389 -12.35 28.12 -11.58
CA VAL A 389 -11.92 28.87 -12.78
C VAL A 389 -13.13 29.22 -13.65
N VAL A 390 -14.07 28.29 -13.84
CA VAL A 390 -15.32 28.53 -14.59
C VAL A 390 -16.15 29.63 -13.93
N LEU A 391 -16.31 29.62 -12.61
CA LEU A 391 -17.03 30.66 -11.89
C LEU A 391 -16.36 32.04 -12.01
N LEU A 392 -15.03 32.11 -12.03
CA LEU A 392 -14.29 33.35 -12.29
C LEU A 392 -14.53 33.85 -13.72
N ALA A 393 -14.52 32.99 -14.70
CA ALA A 393 -14.80 33.36 -16.09
C ALA A 393 -16.26 33.87 -16.23
N LEU A 394 -17.23 33.20 -15.60
CA LEU A 394 -18.61 33.66 -15.55
C LEU A 394 -18.80 35.00 -14.84
N GLU A 395 -17.99 35.23 -13.77
CA GLU A 395 -17.99 36.53 -13.08
C GLU A 395 -17.56 37.67 -14.00
N VAL A 396 -16.45 37.45 -14.75
CA VAL A 396 -15.96 38.44 -15.71
C VAL A 396 -17.00 38.69 -16.81
N LEU A 397 -17.59 37.62 -17.35
CA LEU A 397 -18.66 37.73 -18.35
C LEU A 397 -19.89 38.49 -17.81
N ALA A 398 -20.32 38.16 -16.60
CA ALA A 398 -21.45 38.83 -15.94
C ALA A 398 -21.17 40.33 -15.75
N ARG A 399 -19.95 40.72 -15.42
CA ARG A 399 -19.55 42.14 -15.34
C ARG A 399 -19.63 42.84 -16.69
N LEU A 400 -19.13 42.20 -17.75
CA LEU A 400 -19.12 42.80 -19.09
C LEU A 400 -20.53 42.93 -19.66
N VAL A 401 -21.42 41.97 -19.42
CA VAL A 401 -22.75 41.93 -20.04
C VAL A 401 -23.83 42.59 -19.18
N LEU A 402 -23.87 42.27 -17.85
CA LEU A 402 -24.98 42.68 -16.97
C LEU A 402 -24.71 44.00 -16.24
N VAL A 403 -23.43 44.28 -15.88
CA VAL A 403 -23.05 45.44 -15.11
C VAL A 403 -22.23 46.41 -15.98
N ARG A 404 -22.70 46.71 -17.19
CA ARG A 404 -22.11 47.79 -17.97
C ARG A 404 -22.22 49.09 -17.17
N ARG A 405 -21.14 49.58 -16.62
CA ARG A 405 -20.98 50.94 -16.15
C ARG A 405 -20.61 51.77 -17.36
N PHE A 406 -21.58 52.61 -17.82
CA PHE A 406 -21.18 53.71 -18.70
C PHE A 406 -20.32 54.67 -17.84
N PRO A 407 -19.24 55.21 -18.43
CA PRO A 407 -18.41 56.18 -17.77
C PRO A 407 -19.14 57.43 -17.37
#